data_8fc0897a66feee37ae42d1a1a9daaeed
#
_entry.id   8fc0897a66feee37ae42d1a1a9daaeed
#
_cell.length_a   1.000
_cell.length_b   1.000
_cell.length_c   1.000
_cell.angle_alpha   90.00
_cell.angle_beta   90.00
_cell.angle_gamma   90.00
#
_symmetry.space_group_name_H-M   'P 1'
#
loop_
_entity.id
_entity.type
_entity.pdbx_description
1 polymer ?
#
loop_
_entity_poly.entity_id
_entity_poly.type
_entity_poly.pdbx_seq_one_letter_code
_entity_poly.pdbx_strand_id
1 'polypeptide(L)'
;MILKTLTHSPINAHFSKNADDFVVREVPLYEFSGAGEHLILHLAKKDLTTNEALRLLSAASGAKMRDFGFAGLKDKQGQTFQYVSVPRKFESAFGNFSHEKLKILDSFYHNNKLKIGHLKGNSFFVRFKKVGKIEAQKLENAFETLKIQGFANYFGYQRFGKFGDNFAQGLEILQGKRLKNPKMRDFLLSAFQSELFNRYLAKRVELSRFAKDFSEKELAKIYALDKAEIKALKAQRHFFKLLKGEVLGHYPYGKCFVCEDLEAECERFLRKELVPLGLILGKKAFECQNGFALRLENEIFGDFLPFGEHLTGSR
;
A
#
# COMPACT_ATOMS: atom_id res chain seq x y z
N MET A 1 2.54 6.56 -16.67
CA MET A 1 2.49 7.95 -16.08
C MET A 1 1.64 7.90 -14.82
N ILE A 2 2.11 8.43 -13.69
CA ILE A 2 1.33 8.52 -12.44
C ILE A 2 0.47 9.79 -12.49
N LEU A 3 -0.86 9.64 -12.50
CA LEU A 3 -1.80 10.75 -12.40
C LEU A 3 -2.16 11.00 -10.94
N LYS A 4 -1.84 12.18 -10.43
CA LYS A 4 -2.14 12.54 -9.05
C LYS A 4 -3.61 12.90 -8.87
N THR A 5 -4.19 12.59 -7.72
CA THR A 5 -5.58 12.94 -7.38
C THR A 5 -5.80 14.46 -7.31
N LEU A 6 -4.82 15.18 -6.77
CA LEU A 6 -4.85 16.64 -6.64
C LEU A 6 -4.17 17.32 -7.83
N THR A 7 -4.69 18.48 -8.23
CA THR A 7 -4.25 19.24 -9.41
C THR A 7 -3.61 20.60 -9.08
N HIS A 8 -3.34 20.88 -7.80
CA HIS A 8 -2.69 22.14 -7.40
C HIS A 8 -1.24 22.23 -7.93
N SER A 9 -0.73 23.45 -8.01
CA SER A 9 0.68 23.70 -8.36
C SER A 9 1.63 22.99 -7.38
N PRO A 10 2.85 22.64 -7.80
CA PRO A 10 3.84 22.03 -6.93
C PRO A 10 4.02 22.78 -5.61
N ILE A 11 4.23 22.05 -4.54
CA ILE A 11 4.51 22.58 -3.21
C ILE A 11 6.01 22.46 -2.99
N ASN A 12 6.67 23.58 -2.76
CA ASN A 12 8.09 23.62 -2.47
C ASN A 12 8.31 23.38 -0.98
N ALA A 13 8.85 22.23 -0.65
CA ALA A 13 9.19 21.84 0.70
C ALA A 13 10.43 20.94 0.68
N HIS A 14 11.26 21.05 1.70
CA HIS A 14 12.40 20.16 1.89
C HIS A 14 12.02 19.02 2.83
N PHE A 15 12.26 17.80 2.41
CA PHE A 15 12.11 16.59 3.22
C PHE A 15 13.41 15.78 3.22
N SER A 16 13.88 15.42 4.41
CA SER A 16 14.99 14.49 4.57
C SER A 16 14.52 13.26 5.32
N LYS A 17 14.86 12.09 4.81
CA LYS A 17 14.53 10.81 5.43
C LYS A 17 15.55 10.47 6.51
N ASN A 18 15.56 11.25 7.58
CA ASN A 18 16.40 11.06 8.76
C ASN A 18 15.56 10.81 10.01
N ALA A 19 16.19 10.47 11.13
CA ALA A 19 15.50 10.08 12.35
C ALA A 19 14.66 11.18 13.02
N ASP A 20 14.98 12.45 12.76
CA ASP A 20 14.27 13.59 13.35
C ASP A 20 13.09 14.06 12.51
N ASP A 21 13.13 13.79 11.20
CA ASP A 21 12.15 14.27 10.21
C ASP A 21 11.22 13.18 9.71
N PHE A 22 11.58 11.91 9.93
CA PHE A 22 10.78 10.77 9.50
C PHE A 22 10.69 9.72 10.60
N VAL A 23 9.49 9.61 11.19
CA VAL A 23 9.21 8.66 12.27
C VAL A 23 8.06 7.75 11.86
N VAL A 24 8.24 6.44 12.06
CA VAL A 24 7.22 5.42 11.79
C VAL A 24 6.93 4.67 13.08
N ARG A 25 5.64 4.59 13.45
CA ARG A 25 5.17 3.81 14.58
C ARG A 25 4.26 2.68 14.11
N GLU A 26 4.63 1.47 14.45
CA GLU A 26 3.80 0.29 14.19
C GLU A 26 2.55 0.33 15.09
N VAL A 27 1.39 0.06 14.49
CA VAL A 27 0.13 -0.12 15.21
C VAL A 27 -0.17 -1.61 15.17
N PRO A 28 -0.09 -2.33 16.32
CA PRO A 28 -0.33 -3.77 16.36
C PRO A 28 -1.77 -4.11 15.96
N LEU A 29 -1.96 -5.31 15.42
CA LEU A 29 -3.27 -5.79 14.97
C LEU A 29 -4.23 -6.04 16.15
N TYR A 30 -3.69 -6.38 17.30
CA TYR A 30 -4.41 -6.73 18.52
C TYR A 30 -3.62 -6.29 19.75
N GLU A 31 -4.30 -6.21 20.89
CA GLU A 31 -3.68 -6.00 22.20
C GLU A 31 -2.94 -7.26 22.64
N PHE A 32 -1.85 -7.08 23.36
CA PHE A 32 -1.09 -8.21 23.91
C PHE A 32 -1.77 -8.75 25.18
N SER A 33 -1.79 -10.07 25.31
CA SER A 33 -2.59 -10.76 26.34
C SER A 33 -2.11 -10.55 27.79
N GLY A 34 -0.92 -9.99 27.99
CA GLY A 34 -0.31 -9.82 29.32
C GLY A 34 0.26 -11.11 29.91
N ALA A 35 0.04 -12.27 29.28
CA ALA A 35 0.55 -13.58 29.68
C ALA A 35 0.93 -14.40 28.47
N GLY A 36 1.72 -15.48 28.65
CA GLY A 36 2.07 -16.41 27.58
C GLY A 36 3.56 -16.70 27.45
N GLU A 37 3.91 -17.50 26.43
CA GLU A 37 5.25 -18.04 26.21
C GLU A 37 6.17 -17.13 25.39
N HIS A 38 5.63 -16.03 24.86
CA HIS A 38 6.38 -15.06 24.07
C HIS A 38 6.50 -13.72 24.81
N LEU A 39 7.73 -13.20 24.82
CA LEU A 39 8.03 -11.82 25.20
C LEU A 39 7.93 -10.96 23.94
N ILE A 40 7.13 -9.91 24.01
CA ILE A 40 7.00 -8.90 22.95
C ILE A 40 7.82 -7.68 23.36
N LEU A 41 8.85 -7.38 22.63
CA LEU A 41 9.70 -6.21 22.83
C LEU A 41 9.19 -5.05 21.99
N HIS A 42 8.88 -3.92 22.61
CA HIS A 42 8.63 -2.66 21.92
C HIS A 42 9.95 -1.94 21.69
N LEU A 43 10.37 -1.86 20.43
CA LEU A 43 11.67 -1.35 20.03
C LEU A 43 11.56 0.05 19.43
N ALA A 44 12.47 0.94 19.82
CA ALA A 44 12.82 2.15 19.07
C ALA A 44 14.16 1.92 18.39
N LYS A 45 14.20 2.01 17.06
CA LYS A 45 15.42 1.88 16.27
C LYS A 45 15.67 3.11 15.42
N LYS A 46 16.93 3.49 15.28
CA LYS A 46 17.39 4.65 14.54
C LYS A 46 18.42 4.21 13.50
N ASP A 47 18.15 4.47 12.23
CA ASP A 47 19.03 4.12 11.11
C ASP A 47 19.46 2.64 11.05
N LEU A 48 18.56 1.75 11.43
CA LEU A 48 18.71 0.29 11.39
C LEU A 48 17.57 -0.36 10.61
N THR A 49 17.88 -1.37 9.82
CA THR A 49 16.86 -2.28 9.28
C THR A 49 16.30 -3.18 10.40
N THR A 50 15.13 -3.75 10.18
CA THR A 50 14.60 -4.77 11.10
C THR A 50 15.59 -5.93 11.31
N ASN A 51 16.22 -6.41 10.22
CA ASN A 51 17.18 -7.51 10.31
C ASN A 51 18.45 -7.16 11.10
N GLU A 52 18.97 -5.93 10.96
CA GLU A 52 20.11 -5.46 11.76
C GLU A 52 19.73 -5.41 13.25
N ALA A 53 18.55 -4.87 13.58
CA ALA A 53 18.06 -4.85 14.97
C ALA A 53 17.92 -6.27 15.55
N LEU A 54 17.35 -7.22 14.78
CA LEU A 54 17.23 -8.61 15.21
C LEU A 54 18.59 -9.29 15.43
N ARG A 55 19.61 -8.98 14.61
CA ARG A 55 20.96 -9.51 14.83
C ARG A 55 21.56 -9.01 16.14
N LEU A 56 21.36 -7.73 16.48
CA LEU A 56 21.81 -7.16 17.77
C LEU A 56 21.13 -7.86 18.94
N LEU A 57 19.80 -8.04 18.89
CA LEU A 57 19.06 -8.76 19.92
C LEU A 57 19.45 -10.24 20.01
N SER A 58 19.70 -10.89 18.86
CA SER A 58 20.19 -12.27 18.80
C SER A 58 21.55 -12.42 19.45
N ALA A 59 22.48 -11.53 19.18
CA ALA A 59 23.80 -11.52 19.79
C ALA A 59 23.75 -11.31 21.31
N ALA A 60 22.87 -10.43 21.79
CA ALA A 60 22.71 -10.14 23.21
C ALA A 60 22.03 -11.28 24.00
N SER A 61 21.10 -12.00 23.38
CA SER A 61 20.27 -13.00 24.07
C SER A 61 20.66 -14.45 23.82
N GLY A 62 21.48 -14.74 22.81
CA GLY A 62 21.74 -16.10 22.34
C GLY A 62 20.56 -16.75 21.59
N ALA A 63 19.43 -16.06 21.44
CA ALA A 63 18.30 -16.51 20.65
C ALA A 63 18.68 -16.53 19.16
N LYS A 64 18.27 -17.57 18.42
CA LYS A 64 18.53 -17.64 16.98
C LYS A 64 17.62 -16.66 16.22
N MET A 65 18.06 -16.16 15.06
CA MET A 65 17.25 -15.26 14.23
C MET A 65 15.85 -15.81 13.94
N ARG A 66 15.71 -17.11 13.75
CA ARG A 66 14.41 -17.77 13.52
C ARG A 66 13.47 -17.76 14.72
N ASP A 67 13.97 -17.52 15.93
CA ASP A 67 13.18 -17.49 17.17
C ASP A 67 12.43 -16.16 17.27
N PHE A 68 12.95 -15.11 16.64
CA PHE A 68 12.25 -13.82 16.59
C PHE A 68 11.08 -13.83 15.62
N GLY A 69 10.03 -13.08 15.97
CA GLY A 69 8.88 -12.81 15.12
C GLY A 69 8.64 -11.31 15.01
N PHE A 70 8.12 -10.86 13.89
CA PHE A 70 7.78 -9.46 13.64
C PHE A 70 6.64 -9.36 12.62
N ALA A 71 5.89 -8.25 12.63
CA ALA A 71 4.71 -8.08 11.79
C ALA A 71 5.05 -7.59 10.36
N GLY A 72 6.20 -6.96 10.18
CA GLY A 72 6.66 -6.48 8.87
C GLY A 72 8.03 -5.83 8.97
N LEU A 73 8.70 -5.66 7.83
CA LEU A 73 9.97 -4.96 7.75
C LEU A 73 9.75 -3.44 7.87
N LYS A 74 10.70 -2.75 8.50
CA LYS A 74 10.72 -1.30 8.60
C LYS A 74 11.98 -0.76 7.93
N ASP A 75 11.84 0.39 7.30
CA ASP A 75 12.94 1.11 6.63
C ASP A 75 14.13 1.32 7.56
N LYS A 76 15.32 1.39 6.95
CA LYS A 76 16.56 1.74 7.64
C LYS A 76 16.59 3.20 8.04
N GLN A 77 16.30 4.09 7.07
CA GLN A 77 16.36 5.53 7.28
C GLN A 77 15.18 6.02 8.11
N GLY A 78 15.46 6.85 9.11
CA GLY A 78 14.46 7.38 10.02
C GLY A 78 14.47 6.72 11.40
N GLN A 79 13.54 7.14 12.23
CA GLN A 79 13.27 6.51 13.53
C GLN A 79 12.01 5.63 13.42
N THR A 80 12.12 4.38 13.83
CA THR A 80 10.98 3.47 13.75
C THR A 80 10.71 2.79 15.09
N PHE A 81 9.44 2.68 15.42
CA PHE A 81 8.92 1.98 16.58
C PHE A 81 8.26 0.69 16.08
N GLN A 82 8.69 -0.44 16.60
CA GLN A 82 8.30 -1.76 16.09
C GLN A 82 8.18 -2.77 17.23
N TYR A 83 7.26 -3.72 17.07
CA TYR A 83 7.13 -4.85 17.99
C TYR A 83 7.84 -6.09 17.44
N VAL A 84 8.56 -6.79 18.31
CA VAL A 84 9.27 -8.02 18.01
C VAL A 84 8.99 -9.04 19.09
N SER A 85 8.61 -10.26 18.73
CA SER A 85 8.44 -11.35 19.68
C SER A 85 9.66 -12.24 19.76
N VAL A 86 9.93 -12.78 20.93
CA VAL A 86 10.95 -13.81 21.19
C VAL A 86 10.42 -14.75 22.28
N PRO A 87 10.84 -16.05 22.34
CA PRO A 87 10.44 -16.93 23.42
C PRO A 87 10.81 -16.35 24.79
N ARG A 88 9.89 -16.42 25.76
CA ARG A 88 10.03 -15.83 27.10
C ARG A 88 11.28 -16.27 27.83
N LYS A 89 11.78 -17.48 27.59
CA LYS A 89 13.03 -18.02 28.20
C LYS A 89 14.26 -17.14 27.99
N PHE A 90 14.23 -16.21 27.02
CA PHE A 90 15.33 -15.27 26.75
C PHE A 90 15.15 -13.91 27.44
N GLU A 91 14.11 -13.71 28.23
CA GLU A 91 13.73 -12.44 28.86
C GLU A 91 14.88 -11.82 29.67
N SER A 92 15.56 -12.61 30.50
CA SER A 92 16.64 -12.12 31.38
C SER A 92 17.79 -11.44 30.62
N ALA A 93 18.01 -11.79 29.36
CA ALA A 93 19.07 -11.22 28.54
C ALA A 93 18.79 -9.77 28.10
N PHE A 94 17.54 -9.32 28.19
CA PHE A 94 17.16 -7.98 27.73
C PHE A 94 17.15 -6.92 28.83
N GLY A 95 17.22 -7.32 30.09
CA GLY A 95 17.20 -6.38 31.24
C GLY A 95 18.32 -5.34 31.21
N ASN A 96 19.50 -5.72 30.75
CA ASN A 96 20.68 -4.85 30.63
C ASN A 96 21.03 -4.52 29.18
N PHE A 97 20.11 -4.74 28.22
CA PHE A 97 20.40 -4.46 26.81
C PHE A 97 20.56 -2.95 26.58
N SER A 98 21.69 -2.57 26.05
CA SER A 98 22.01 -1.18 25.70
C SER A 98 22.69 -1.11 24.33
N HIS A 99 22.19 -0.25 23.45
CA HIS A 99 22.79 0.02 22.14
C HIS A 99 22.42 1.43 21.67
N GLU A 100 23.35 2.16 21.08
CA GLU A 100 23.16 3.56 20.68
C GLU A 100 21.98 3.80 19.71
N LYS A 101 21.74 2.84 18.80
CA LYS A 101 20.72 2.93 17.72
C LYS A 101 19.49 2.05 17.96
N LEU A 102 19.46 1.29 19.04
CA LEU A 102 18.36 0.36 19.33
C LEU A 102 18.04 0.40 20.83
N LYS A 103 16.81 0.77 21.17
CA LYS A 103 16.30 0.78 22.55
C LYS A 103 15.10 -0.13 22.68
N ILE A 104 15.04 -0.88 23.76
CA ILE A 104 13.84 -1.56 24.22
C ILE A 104 13.11 -0.54 25.10
N LEU A 105 11.91 -0.15 24.68
CA LEU A 105 11.10 0.86 25.39
C LEU A 105 10.22 0.23 26.43
N ASP A 106 9.68 -0.95 26.09
CA ASP A 106 8.73 -1.68 26.91
C ASP A 106 8.70 -3.14 26.50
N SER A 107 8.12 -3.99 27.34
CA SER A 107 7.93 -5.40 27.08
C SER A 107 6.58 -5.91 27.57
N PHE A 108 6.01 -6.85 26.84
CA PHE A 108 4.70 -7.45 27.12
C PHE A 108 4.78 -8.97 26.96
N TYR A 109 3.85 -9.69 27.55
CA TYR A 109 3.70 -11.12 27.29
C TYR A 109 2.55 -11.38 26.33
N HIS A 110 2.72 -12.41 25.50
CA HIS A 110 1.69 -12.84 24.55
C HIS A 110 1.76 -14.35 24.30
N ASN A 111 0.62 -14.96 23.98
CA ASN A 111 0.53 -16.39 23.74
C ASN A 111 1.20 -16.82 22.45
N ASN A 112 1.21 -15.94 21.42
CA ASN A 112 1.65 -16.29 20.09
C ASN A 112 2.86 -15.47 19.64
N LYS A 113 3.69 -16.11 18.82
CA LYS A 113 4.75 -15.45 18.08
C LYS A 113 4.16 -14.48 17.05
N LEU A 114 4.70 -13.26 16.96
CA LEU A 114 4.35 -12.33 15.88
C LEU A 114 4.72 -12.89 14.51
N LYS A 115 3.84 -12.73 13.54
CA LYS A 115 4.03 -13.15 12.15
C LYS A 115 3.83 -11.97 11.20
N ILE A 116 4.39 -12.06 10.02
CA ILE A 116 4.17 -11.09 8.95
C ILE A 116 2.66 -10.95 8.71
N GLY A 117 2.19 -9.70 8.68
CA GLY A 117 0.78 -9.37 8.57
C GLY A 117 0.05 -9.13 9.90
N HIS A 118 0.65 -9.42 11.07
CA HIS A 118 0.05 -9.08 12.38
C HIS A 118 0.17 -7.58 12.69
N LEU A 119 -0.22 -6.76 11.74
CA LEU A 119 -0.08 -5.32 11.72
C LEU A 119 -1.41 -4.69 11.32
N LYS A 120 -1.96 -3.80 12.14
CA LYS A 120 -3.14 -2.99 11.80
C LYS A 120 -2.77 -1.86 10.84
N GLY A 121 -1.58 -1.28 11.02
CA GLY A 121 -1.09 -0.20 10.19
C GLY A 121 0.19 0.43 10.75
N ASN A 122 0.59 1.54 10.15
CA ASN A 122 1.68 2.37 10.65
C ASN A 122 1.19 3.81 10.79
N SER A 123 1.61 4.46 11.86
CA SER A 123 1.48 5.91 12.02
C SER A 123 2.78 6.57 11.59
N PHE A 124 2.67 7.65 10.85
CA PHE A 124 3.81 8.39 10.31
C PHE A 124 3.86 9.80 10.88
N PHE A 125 5.05 10.23 11.27
CA PHE A 125 5.37 11.64 11.47
C PHE A 125 6.39 12.05 10.42
N VAL A 126 6.06 13.10 9.66
CA VAL A 126 6.90 13.63 8.59
C VAL A 126 7.06 15.11 8.79
N ARG A 127 8.31 15.58 8.89
CA ARG A 127 8.62 17.00 9.04
C ARG A 127 9.07 17.57 7.70
N PHE A 128 8.29 18.51 7.19
CA PHE A 128 8.69 19.34 6.04
C PHE A 128 9.41 20.60 6.53
N LYS A 129 10.52 20.94 5.89
CA LYS A 129 11.32 22.12 6.19
C LYS A 129 11.29 23.11 5.03
N LYS A 130 11.70 24.34 5.27
CA LYS A 130 11.73 25.43 4.28
C LYS A 130 10.37 25.65 3.61
N VAL A 131 9.31 25.60 4.41
CA VAL A 131 7.94 25.78 3.97
C VAL A 131 7.52 27.22 4.23
N GLY A 132 7.22 28.00 3.18
CA GLY A 132 6.67 29.34 3.28
C GLY A 132 5.19 29.31 3.65
N LYS A 133 4.60 30.47 3.97
CA LYS A 133 3.17 30.57 4.37
C LYS A 133 2.22 30.06 3.29
N ILE A 134 2.50 30.35 2.01
CA ILE A 134 1.68 29.91 0.88
C ILE A 134 1.75 28.40 0.72
N GLU A 135 2.94 27.81 0.83
CA GLU A 135 3.14 26.36 0.76
C GLU A 135 2.47 25.64 1.93
N ALA A 136 2.53 26.21 3.15
CA ALA A 136 1.85 25.66 4.32
C ALA A 136 0.33 25.60 4.08
N GLN A 137 -0.27 26.68 3.61
CA GLN A 137 -1.70 26.73 3.29
C GLN A 137 -2.09 25.72 2.20
N LYS A 138 -1.24 25.54 1.16
CA LYS A 138 -1.47 24.50 0.14
C LYS A 138 -1.41 23.10 0.73
N LEU A 139 -0.44 22.83 1.63
CA LEU A 139 -0.33 21.54 2.32
C LEU A 139 -1.56 21.25 3.17
N GLU A 140 -2.02 22.21 3.95
CA GLU A 140 -3.23 22.07 4.78
C GLU A 140 -4.46 21.79 3.92
N ASN A 141 -4.70 22.57 2.86
CA ASN A 141 -5.82 22.37 1.95
C ASN A 141 -5.75 20.99 1.24
N ALA A 142 -4.56 20.58 0.80
CA ALA A 142 -4.33 19.28 0.19
C ALA A 142 -4.63 18.16 1.18
N PHE A 143 -4.19 18.29 2.42
CA PHE A 143 -4.38 17.30 3.46
C PHE A 143 -5.86 17.16 3.85
N GLU A 144 -6.59 18.25 4.03
CA GLU A 144 -8.03 18.21 4.29
C GLU A 144 -8.81 17.57 3.12
N THR A 145 -8.43 17.88 1.87
CA THR A 145 -9.03 17.23 0.70
C THR A 145 -8.77 15.73 0.70
N LEU A 146 -7.53 15.30 1.00
CA LEU A 146 -7.17 13.88 1.04
C LEU A 146 -7.83 13.13 2.20
N LYS A 147 -8.06 13.77 3.34
CA LYS A 147 -8.83 13.17 4.45
C LYS A 147 -10.26 12.79 4.04
N ILE A 148 -10.88 13.60 3.19
CA ILE A 148 -12.25 13.38 2.74
C ILE A 148 -12.28 12.38 1.59
N GLN A 149 -11.46 12.61 0.56
CA GLN A 149 -11.52 11.91 -0.72
C GLN A 149 -10.58 10.72 -0.84
N GLY A 150 -9.62 10.56 0.09
CA GLY A 150 -8.54 9.59 -0.08
C GLY A 150 -7.58 9.98 -1.21
N PHE A 151 -6.73 9.05 -1.60
CA PHE A 151 -5.78 9.24 -2.70
C PHE A 151 -5.58 7.94 -3.48
N ALA A 152 -5.14 8.06 -4.71
CA ALA A 152 -4.77 6.93 -5.54
C ALA A 152 -3.48 6.28 -5.01
N ASN A 153 -3.59 5.04 -4.55
CA ASN A 153 -2.50 4.32 -3.86
C ASN A 153 -1.62 3.56 -4.86
N TYR A 154 -0.77 4.28 -5.58
CA TYR A 154 0.18 3.71 -6.53
C TYR A 154 1.32 2.96 -5.85
N PHE A 155 1.80 1.90 -6.49
CA PHE A 155 3.12 1.35 -6.17
C PHE A 155 4.21 2.39 -6.49
N GLY A 156 5.08 2.65 -5.52
CA GLY A 156 6.12 3.66 -5.63
C GLY A 156 7.41 3.15 -6.29
N TYR A 157 8.36 4.07 -6.47
CA TYR A 157 9.64 3.83 -7.14
C TYR A 157 10.47 2.66 -6.55
N GLN A 158 10.33 2.37 -5.26
CA GLN A 158 11.03 1.22 -4.63
C GLN A 158 10.67 -0.12 -5.29
N ARG A 159 9.47 -0.23 -5.86
CA ARG A 159 9.02 -1.43 -6.58
C ARG A 159 9.74 -1.56 -7.92
N PHE A 160 10.03 -0.44 -8.57
CA PHE A 160 10.52 -0.40 -9.95
C PHE A 160 12.04 -0.31 -10.06
N GLY A 161 12.76 -0.18 -8.92
CA GLY A 161 14.22 -0.08 -8.89
C GLY A 161 14.76 1.31 -9.20
N LYS A 162 16.08 1.44 -9.06
CA LYS A 162 16.78 2.73 -9.22
C LYS A 162 16.58 3.34 -10.62
N PHE A 163 16.51 2.50 -11.64
CA PHE A 163 16.37 2.90 -13.05
C PHE A 163 14.93 2.81 -13.55
N GLY A 164 14.01 2.30 -12.74
CA GLY A 164 12.60 2.16 -13.11
C GLY A 164 12.30 1.04 -14.11
N ASP A 165 13.22 0.09 -14.28
CA ASP A 165 13.18 -0.95 -15.34
C ASP A 165 12.80 -2.36 -14.83
N ASN A 166 12.57 -2.53 -13.54
CA ASN A 166 12.20 -3.84 -12.98
C ASN A 166 10.96 -4.46 -13.63
N PHE A 167 10.01 -3.63 -14.06
CA PHE A 167 8.81 -4.14 -14.73
C PHE A 167 9.12 -4.71 -16.11
N ALA A 168 10.03 -4.09 -16.88
CA ALA A 168 10.46 -4.58 -18.18
C ALA A 168 11.20 -5.91 -18.04
N GLN A 169 12.08 -6.02 -17.04
CA GLN A 169 12.76 -7.28 -16.70
C GLN A 169 11.75 -8.38 -16.29
N GLY A 170 10.68 -8.01 -15.58
CA GLY A 170 9.58 -8.92 -15.23
C GLY A 170 8.85 -9.44 -16.48
N LEU A 171 8.58 -8.59 -17.45
CA LEU A 171 8.00 -8.98 -18.74
C LEU A 171 8.91 -9.92 -19.53
N GLU A 172 10.21 -9.64 -19.60
CA GLU A 172 11.18 -10.53 -20.26
C GLU A 172 11.18 -11.94 -19.64
N ILE A 173 11.00 -12.04 -18.30
CA ILE A 173 10.90 -13.34 -17.62
C ILE A 173 9.63 -14.09 -18.06
N LEU A 174 8.50 -13.40 -18.18
CA LEU A 174 7.25 -13.99 -18.69
C LEU A 174 7.38 -14.46 -20.13
N GLN A 175 8.19 -13.75 -20.92
CA GLN A 175 8.53 -14.11 -22.30
C GLN A 175 9.59 -15.21 -22.44
N GLY A 176 10.03 -15.81 -21.31
CA GLY A 176 10.90 -16.97 -21.32
C GLY A 176 12.35 -16.73 -20.85
N LYS A 177 12.74 -15.50 -20.49
CA LYS A 177 14.05 -15.23 -19.92
C LYS A 177 14.22 -15.95 -18.59
N ARG A 178 15.27 -16.76 -18.45
CA ARG A 178 15.56 -17.50 -17.23
C ARG A 178 16.37 -16.64 -16.24
N LEU A 179 15.97 -16.67 -14.96
CA LEU A 179 16.71 -16.05 -13.88
C LEU A 179 17.01 -17.11 -12.79
N LYS A 180 18.29 -17.25 -12.42
CA LYS A 180 18.75 -18.28 -11.47
C LYS A 180 18.25 -18.04 -10.04
N ASN A 181 18.06 -16.77 -9.64
CA ASN A 181 17.64 -16.44 -8.29
C ASN A 181 16.10 -16.37 -8.20
N PRO A 182 15.42 -17.31 -7.51
CA PRO A 182 13.95 -17.35 -7.44
C PRO A 182 13.35 -16.11 -6.76
N LYS A 183 13.98 -15.60 -5.70
CA LYS A 183 13.49 -14.41 -4.98
C LYS A 183 13.53 -13.15 -5.86
N MET A 184 14.60 -13.01 -6.64
CA MET A 184 14.71 -11.90 -7.59
C MET A 184 13.70 -12.05 -8.73
N ARG A 185 13.51 -13.27 -9.24
CA ARG A 185 12.49 -13.57 -10.24
C ARG A 185 11.10 -13.13 -9.76
N ASP A 186 10.69 -13.57 -8.58
CA ASP A 186 9.37 -13.27 -8.02
C ASP A 186 9.21 -11.77 -7.74
N PHE A 187 10.28 -11.09 -7.34
CA PHE A 187 10.29 -9.64 -7.17
C PHE A 187 10.06 -8.90 -8.49
N LEU A 188 10.77 -9.28 -9.57
CA LEU A 188 10.62 -8.67 -10.90
C LEU A 188 9.24 -8.95 -11.50
N LEU A 189 8.72 -10.17 -11.36
CA LEU A 189 7.34 -10.50 -11.76
C LEU A 189 6.32 -9.64 -11.02
N SER A 190 6.50 -9.46 -9.72
CA SER A 190 5.61 -8.57 -8.94
C SER A 190 5.75 -7.09 -9.32
N ALA A 191 6.91 -6.65 -9.81
CA ALA A 191 7.10 -5.30 -10.35
C ALA A 191 6.32 -5.10 -11.65
N PHE A 192 6.31 -6.11 -12.53
CA PHE A 192 5.49 -6.09 -13.74
C PHE A 192 3.98 -5.99 -13.41
N GLN A 193 3.48 -6.83 -12.50
CA GLN A 193 2.09 -6.75 -12.03
C GLN A 193 1.75 -5.37 -11.45
N SER A 194 2.68 -4.79 -10.68
CA SER A 194 2.52 -3.47 -10.06
C SER A 194 2.46 -2.33 -11.10
N GLU A 195 3.16 -2.46 -12.22
CA GLU A 195 3.10 -1.48 -13.31
C GLU A 195 1.74 -1.53 -14.01
N LEU A 196 1.21 -2.72 -14.29
CA LEU A 196 -0.14 -2.85 -14.87
C LEU A 196 -1.20 -2.25 -13.94
N PHE A 197 -1.13 -2.56 -12.64
CA PHE A 197 -1.99 -1.94 -11.64
C PHE A 197 -1.90 -0.41 -11.66
N ASN A 198 -0.69 0.14 -11.71
CA ASN A 198 -0.49 1.59 -11.76
C ASN A 198 -1.08 2.22 -13.03
N ARG A 199 -0.96 1.56 -14.17
CA ARG A 199 -1.58 2.01 -15.43
C ARG A 199 -3.10 2.04 -15.31
N TYR A 200 -3.70 0.97 -14.80
CA TYR A 200 -5.13 0.91 -14.55
C TYR A 200 -5.60 2.00 -13.59
N LEU A 201 -4.91 2.17 -12.46
CA LEU A 201 -5.24 3.22 -11.49
C LEU A 201 -5.12 4.63 -12.10
N ALA A 202 -4.10 4.87 -12.95
CA ALA A 202 -3.97 6.14 -13.66
C ALA A 202 -5.16 6.40 -14.60
N LYS A 203 -5.62 5.38 -15.32
CA LYS A 203 -6.81 5.46 -16.18
C LYS A 203 -8.08 5.78 -15.39
N ARG A 204 -8.24 5.19 -14.19
CA ARG A 204 -9.36 5.46 -13.30
C ARG A 204 -9.32 6.89 -12.72
N VAL A 205 -8.15 7.42 -12.40
CA VAL A 205 -7.96 8.82 -11.99
C VAL A 205 -8.27 9.76 -13.16
N GLU A 206 -7.83 9.44 -14.37
CA GLU A 206 -8.15 10.20 -15.60
C GLU A 206 -9.65 10.28 -15.82
N LEU A 207 -10.34 9.13 -15.82
CA LEU A 207 -11.79 9.05 -15.92
C LEU A 207 -12.49 9.95 -14.88
N SER A 208 -12.03 9.89 -13.63
CA SER A 208 -12.62 10.67 -12.54
C SER A 208 -12.46 12.18 -12.75
N ARG A 209 -11.33 12.62 -13.29
CA ARG A 209 -11.11 14.01 -13.70
C ARG A 209 -12.02 14.41 -14.85
N PHE A 210 -12.05 13.62 -15.90
CA PHE A 210 -12.86 13.92 -17.07
C PHE A 210 -14.35 13.93 -16.76
N ALA A 211 -14.81 13.03 -15.87
CA ALA A 211 -16.19 13.04 -15.38
C ALA A 211 -16.54 14.36 -14.65
N LYS A 212 -15.56 15.01 -14.01
CA LYS A 212 -15.73 16.31 -13.36
C LYS A 212 -15.67 17.46 -14.36
N ASP A 213 -14.67 17.47 -15.25
CA ASP A 213 -14.25 18.64 -15.99
C ASP A 213 -14.89 18.72 -17.40
N PHE A 214 -15.29 17.58 -17.99
CA PHE A 214 -15.77 17.49 -19.37
C PHE A 214 -17.31 17.44 -19.46
N SER A 215 -17.82 17.85 -20.59
CA SER A 215 -19.24 17.75 -20.93
C SER A 215 -19.67 16.30 -21.18
N GLU A 216 -20.99 16.03 -21.16
CA GLU A 216 -21.53 14.69 -21.48
C GLU A 216 -21.15 14.23 -22.89
N LYS A 217 -21.17 15.16 -23.87
CA LYS A 217 -20.79 14.86 -25.26
C LYS A 217 -19.33 14.43 -25.39
N GLU A 218 -18.43 15.09 -24.68
CA GLU A 218 -17.02 14.75 -24.68
C GLU A 218 -16.77 13.39 -24.01
N LEU A 219 -17.41 13.11 -22.89
CA LEU A 219 -17.33 11.80 -22.23
C LEU A 219 -17.86 10.66 -23.10
N ALA A 220 -19.00 10.88 -23.77
CA ALA A 220 -19.55 9.92 -24.72
C ALA A 220 -18.56 9.58 -25.83
N LYS A 221 -17.89 10.60 -26.39
CA LYS A 221 -16.92 10.41 -27.46
C LYS A 221 -15.64 9.71 -27.00
N ILE A 222 -15.11 10.07 -25.82
CA ILE A 222 -13.83 9.54 -25.31
C ILE A 222 -13.97 8.08 -24.86
N TYR A 223 -15.04 7.76 -24.15
CA TYR A 223 -15.19 6.45 -23.51
C TYR A 223 -16.25 5.54 -24.15
N ALA A 224 -16.89 5.99 -25.22
CA ALA A 224 -18.02 5.28 -25.85
C ALA A 224 -19.09 4.86 -24.83
N LEU A 225 -19.46 5.80 -23.95
CA LEU A 225 -20.47 5.61 -22.91
C LEU A 225 -21.85 6.04 -23.42
N ASP A 226 -22.89 5.36 -22.95
CA ASP A 226 -24.26 5.78 -23.18
C ASP A 226 -24.67 6.92 -22.21
N LYS A 227 -25.86 7.48 -22.47
CA LYS A 227 -26.38 8.61 -21.68
C LYS A 227 -26.62 8.24 -20.22
N ALA A 228 -27.03 7.02 -19.92
CA ALA A 228 -27.30 6.57 -18.55
C ALA A 228 -26.01 6.39 -17.77
N GLU A 229 -24.98 5.78 -18.36
CA GLU A 229 -23.65 5.62 -17.79
C GLU A 229 -23.01 6.98 -17.47
N ILE A 230 -23.09 7.96 -18.39
CA ILE A 230 -22.56 9.31 -18.20
C ILE A 230 -23.26 10.03 -17.06
N LYS A 231 -24.62 9.95 -17.03
CA LYS A 231 -25.41 10.54 -15.96
C LYS A 231 -25.04 9.94 -14.60
N ALA A 232 -24.89 8.62 -14.53
CA ALA A 232 -24.50 7.92 -13.31
C ALA A 232 -23.08 8.32 -12.84
N LEU A 233 -22.11 8.49 -13.76
CA LEU A 233 -20.78 8.98 -13.42
C LEU A 233 -20.80 10.40 -12.87
N LYS A 234 -21.52 11.31 -13.53
CA LYS A 234 -21.59 12.73 -13.14
C LYS A 234 -22.35 12.96 -11.84
N ALA A 235 -23.33 12.14 -11.52
CA ALA A 235 -24.13 12.24 -10.29
C ALA A 235 -23.32 11.92 -9.01
N GLN A 236 -22.24 11.17 -9.12
CA GLN A 236 -21.43 10.78 -7.96
C GLN A 236 -20.72 11.97 -7.33
N ARG A 237 -20.89 12.14 -6.03
CA ARG A 237 -20.30 13.25 -5.25
C ARG A 237 -18.79 13.05 -4.97
N HIS A 238 -18.35 11.79 -4.82
CA HIS A 238 -16.94 11.49 -4.58
C HIS A 238 -16.07 11.81 -5.81
N PHE A 239 -14.83 12.21 -5.60
CA PHE A 239 -13.90 12.48 -6.72
C PHE A 239 -13.69 11.20 -7.55
N PHE A 240 -13.25 10.12 -6.92
CA PHE A 240 -13.03 8.84 -7.60
C PHE A 240 -14.38 8.21 -7.92
N LYS A 241 -14.63 7.94 -9.21
CA LYS A 241 -15.92 7.44 -9.70
C LYS A 241 -15.98 5.93 -9.64
N LEU A 242 -17.02 5.39 -9.01
CA LEU A 242 -17.33 3.97 -9.05
C LEU A 242 -17.96 3.58 -10.38
N LEU A 243 -17.79 2.33 -10.79
CA LEU A 243 -18.36 1.78 -12.02
C LEU A 243 -19.23 0.58 -11.70
N LYS A 244 -20.37 0.46 -12.40
CA LYS A 244 -21.18 -0.76 -12.34
C LYS A 244 -20.37 -1.94 -12.90
N GLY A 245 -20.39 -3.07 -12.21
CA GLY A 245 -19.65 -4.28 -12.59
C GLY A 245 -18.20 -4.32 -12.13
N GLU A 246 -17.68 -3.24 -11.52
CA GLU A 246 -16.32 -3.28 -10.95
C GLU A 246 -16.26 -4.06 -9.62
N VAL A 247 -15.06 -4.44 -9.25
CA VAL A 247 -14.81 -5.15 -7.99
C VAL A 247 -14.53 -4.16 -6.88
N LEU A 248 -15.28 -4.27 -5.80
CA LEU A 248 -15.17 -3.50 -4.57
C LEU A 248 -14.74 -4.41 -3.42
N GLY A 249 -14.14 -3.84 -2.41
CA GLY A 249 -13.80 -4.51 -1.16
C GLY A 249 -14.39 -3.79 0.03
N HIS A 250 -14.90 -4.52 1.01
CA HIS A 250 -15.31 -3.93 2.29
C HIS A 250 -14.09 -3.36 3.01
N TYR A 251 -14.19 -2.14 3.52
CA TYR A 251 -13.12 -1.49 4.25
C TYR A 251 -13.36 -1.58 5.76
N PRO A 252 -12.35 -1.80 6.60
CA PRO A 252 -10.92 -1.92 6.25
C PRO A 252 -10.48 -3.35 5.86
N TYR A 253 -11.22 -4.38 6.19
CA TYR A 253 -10.84 -5.79 5.99
C TYR A 253 -12.07 -6.63 5.69
N GLY A 254 -12.40 -6.80 4.43
CA GLY A 254 -13.55 -7.58 4.05
C GLY A 254 -13.40 -8.28 2.72
N LYS A 255 -14.38 -9.12 2.38
CA LYS A 255 -14.42 -9.84 1.12
C LYS A 255 -14.65 -8.90 -0.05
N CYS A 256 -14.12 -9.28 -1.21
CA CYS A 256 -14.43 -8.64 -2.48
C CYS A 256 -15.84 -9.00 -2.95
N PHE A 257 -16.49 -8.07 -3.65
CA PHE A 257 -17.78 -8.26 -4.28
C PHE A 257 -17.89 -7.38 -5.53
N VAL A 258 -18.86 -7.65 -6.39
CA VAL A 258 -19.11 -6.87 -7.59
C VAL A 258 -20.11 -5.76 -7.31
N CYS A 259 -19.86 -4.58 -7.85
CA CYS A 259 -20.76 -3.43 -7.80
C CYS A 259 -21.98 -3.66 -8.69
N GLU A 260 -23.07 -4.15 -8.14
CA GLU A 260 -24.34 -4.35 -8.85
C GLU A 260 -25.26 -3.12 -8.75
N ASP A 261 -25.41 -2.59 -7.54
CA ASP A 261 -26.18 -1.37 -7.25
C ASP A 261 -25.24 -0.19 -7.05
N LEU A 262 -24.97 0.53 -8.15
CA LEU A 262 -24.05 1.65 -8.14
C LEU A 262 -24.47 2.78 -7.19
N GLU A 263 -25.76 3.06 -7.04
CA GLU A 263 -26.25 4.15 -6.19
C GLU A 263 -26.02 3.82 -4.70
N ALA A 264 -26.43 2.64 -4.27
CA ALA A 264 -26.20 2.16 -2.91
C ALA A 264 -24.71 2.10 -2.56
N GLU A 265 -23.86 1.60 -3.48
CA GLU A 265 -22.43 1.49 -3.25
C GLU A 265 -21.71 2.86 -3.25
N CYS A 266 -22.18 3.84 -4.00
CA CYS A 266 -21.69 5.23 -3.90
C CYS A 266 -21.93 5.84 -2.51
N GLU A 267 -23.08 5.62 -1.90
CA GLU A 267 -23.35 6.11 -0.55
C GLU A 267 -22.47 5.39 0.50
N ARG A 268 -22.24 4.10 0.35
CA ARG A 268 -21.31 3.34 1.21
C ARG A 268 -19.86 3.79 1.04
N PHE A 269 -19.48 4.14 -0.19
CA PHE A 269 -18.15 4.68 -0.47
C PHE A 269 -17.92 6.04 0.21
N LEU A 270 -18.93 6.92 0.18
CA LEU A 270 -18.88 8.20 0.91
C LEU A 270 -18.72 8.00 2.43
N ARG A 271 -19.32 6.95 2.99
CA ARG A 271 -19.17 6.58 4.41
C ARG A 271 -17.88 5.83 4.71
N LYS A 272 -17.02 5.59 3.71
CA LYS A 272 -15.76 4.84 3.82
C LYS A 272 -15.94 3.39 4.28
N GLU A 273 -17.04 2.76 3.91
CA GLU A 273 -17.34 1.36 4.22
C GLU A 273 -16.78 0.39 3.18
N LEU A 274 -16.35 0.90 2.04
CA LEU A 274 -15.79 0.14 0.95
C LEU A 274 -14.71 0.93 0.18
N VAL A 275 -13.96 0.22 -0.65
CA VAL A 275 -12.96 0.78 -1.57
C VAL A 275 -13.02 0.08 -2.92
N PRO A 276 -12.83 0.81 -4.03
CA PRO A 276 -12.62 0.17 -5.33
C PRO A 276 -11.25 -0.52 -5.36
N LEU A 277 -11.23 -1.73 -5.92
CA LEU A 277 -10.04 -2.56 -5.97
C LEU A 277 -9.48 -2.63 -7.40
N GLY A 278 -8.17 -2.50 -7.52
CA GLY A 278 -7.48 -2.74 -8.78
C GLY A 278 -7.04 -4.20 -8.92
N LEU A 279 -6.99 -4.69 -10.14
CA LEU A 279 -6.51 -6.04 -10.46
C LEU A 279 -4.99 -6.15 -10.27
N ILE A 280 -4.57 -7.20 -9.58
CA ILE A 280 -3.19 -7.71 -9.63
C ILE A 280 -3.22 -8.99 -10.46
N LEU A 281 -2.77 -8.90 -11.69
CA LEU A 281 -2.84 -9.99 -12.68
C LEU A 281 -2.32 -11.31 -12.10
N GLY A 282 -3.07 -12.40 -12.29
CA GLY A 282 -2.66 -13.74 -11.90
C GLY A 282 -3.80 -14.75 -11.89
N LYS A 283 -3.49 -16.02 -11.71
CA LYS A 283 -4.36 -17.17 -11.87
C LYS A 283 -5.68 -17.14 -11.08
N LYS A 284 -5.70 -16.48 -9.94
CA LYS A 284 -6.89 -16.40 -9.05
C LYS A 284 -7.41 -14.97 -8.92
N ALA A 285 -7.06 -14.10 -9.83
CA ALA A 285 -7.52 -12.74 -9.80
C ALA A 285 -9.02 -12.69 -10.08
N PHE A 286 -9.73 -11.91 -9.29
CA PHE A 286 -11.15 -11.66 -9.46
C PHE A 286 -11.33 -10.46 -10.39
N GLU A 287 -11.89 -10.65 -11.56
CA GLU A 287 -12.00 -9.63 -12.62
C GLU A 287 -13.35 -8.90 -12.56
N CYS A 288 -13.43 -7.71 -13.15
CA CYS A 288 -14.67 -7.01 -13.38
C CYS A 288 -15.59 -7.87 -14.27
N GLN A 289 -16.88 -7.88 -13.98
CA GLN A 289 -17.75 -8.87 -14.64
C GLN A 289 -18.36 -8.39 -15.96
N ASN A 290 -18.64 -7.10 -16.12
CA ASN A 290 -19.32 -6.61 -17.31
C ASN A 290 -19.17 -5.09 -17.51
N GLY A 291 -19.72 -4.59 -18.62
CA GLY A 291 -19.88 -3.19 -18.92
C GLY A 291 -18.58 -2.42 -19.10
N PHE A 292 -18.62 -1.15 -18.74
CA PHE A 292 -17.50 -0.23 -18.90
C PHE A 292 -16.33 -0.57 -17.99
N ALA A 293 -16.60 -1.08 -16.78
CA ALA A 293 -15.55 -1.50 -15.85
C ALA A 293 -14.64 -2.57 -16.46
N LEU A 294 -15.22 -3.62 -17.06
CA LEU A 294 -14.49 -4.69 -17.72
C LEU A 294 -13.74 -4.17 -18.97
N ARG A 295 -14.33 -3.26 -19.75
CA ARG A 295 -13.65 -2.67 -20.91
C ARG A 295 -12.39 -1.92 -20.51
N LEU A 296 -12.44 -1.10 -19.45
CA LEU A 296 -11.28 -0.40 -18.91
C LEU A 296 -10.21 -1.34 -18.36
N GLU A 297 -10.63 -2.42 -17.74
CA GLU A 297 -9.72 -3.44 -17.24
C GLU A 297 -9.01 -4.15 -18.39
N ASN A 298 -9.74 -4.57 -19.43
CA ASN A 298 -9.19 -5.23 -20.61
C ASN A 298 -8.30 -4.31 -21.45
N GLU A 299 -8.53 -3.01 -21.49
CA GLU A 299 -7.64 -2.04 -22.14
C GLU A 299 -6.20 -2.11 -21.59
N ILE A 300 -6.03 -2.44 -20.31
CA ILE A 300 -4.72 -2.49 -19.64
C ILE A 300 -4.17 -3.90 -19.53
N PHE A 301 -5.03 -4.87 -19.24
CA PHE A 301 -4.62 -6.23 -18.89
C PHE A 301 -4.82 -7.24 -20.03
N GLY A 302 -5.66 -6.93 -21.03
CA GLY A 302 -6.10 -7.90 -22.05
C GLY A 302 -4.97 -8.65 -22.74
N ASP A 303 -3.94 -7.95 -23.20
CA ASP A 303 -2.77 -8.55 -23.86
C ASP A 303 -1.91 -9.41 -22.91
N PHE A 304 -2.10 -9.25 -21.59
CA PHE A 304 -1.30 -9.91 -20.57
C PHE A 304 -2.06 -11.02 -19.83
N LEU A 305 -3.37 -11.17 -20.03
CA LEU A 305 -4.17 -12.21 -19.39
C LEU A 305 -3.59 -13.62 -19.56
N PRO A 306 -3.05 -14.02 -20.75
CA PRO A 306 -2.43 -15.35 -20.91
C PRO A 306 -1.26 -15.62 -19.97
N PHE A 307 -0.55 -14.58 -19.52
CA PHE A 307 0.54 -14.72 -18.54
C PHE A 307 0.04 -14.94 -17.11
N GLY A 308 -1.22 -14.66 -16.83
CA GLY A 308 -1.82 -14.79 -15.50
C GLY A 308 -1.70 -16.18 -14.90
N GLU A 309 -1.71 -17.23 -15.73
CA GLU A 309 -1.54 -18.64 -15.31
C GLU A 309 -0.21 -18.90 -14.56
N HIS A 310 0.80 -18.08 -14.81
CA HIS A 310 2.14 -18.20 -14.23
C HIS A 310 2.38 -17.25 -13.05
N LEU A 311 1.38 -16.48 -12.65
CA LEU A 311 1.47 -15.44 -11.64
C LEU A 311 0.50 -15.69 -10.47
N THR A 312 0.85 -15.21 -9.29
CA THR A 312 -0.07 -15.12 -8.16
C THR A 312 -0.79 -13.77 -8.23
N GLY A 313 -2.08 -13.79 -8.51
CA GLY A 313 -2.90 -12.59 -8.57
C GLY A 313 -3.70 -12.35 -7.29
N SER A 314 -4.21 -11.13 -7.14
CA SER A 314 -5.07 -10.71 -6.03
C SER A 314 -5.89 -9.46 -6.38
N ARG A 315 -6.84 -9.16 -5.48
CA ARG A 315 -7.52 -7.85 -5.35
C ARG A 315 -7.56 -7.39 -3.91
#